data_a53c62b9b26b6b0f67f7667c5e0c4315
#
_entry.id   a53c62b9b26b6b0f67f7667c5e0c4315
#
_cell.length_a   1.000
_cell.length_b   1.000
_cell.length_c   1.000
_cell.angle_alpha   90.00
_cell.angle_beta   90.00
_cell.angle_gamma   90.00
#
_symmetry.space_group_name_H-M   'P 1'
#
loop_
_entity.id
_entity.type
_entity.pdbx_description
1 polymer ?
#
loop_
_entity_poly.entity_id
_entity_poly.type
_entity_poly.pdbx_seq_one_letter_code
_entity_poly.pdbx_strand_id
1 'polypeptide(L)'
;MTVRLHLRGRPGRPAAGRALIIGRVLGRVRLGRAAGAACILLAAPAPRLSAQPGGPGAEAEVVREAFLHAWRGYERYAWGHDELLPLSRSARDWYPASFVMTPVDAFDTMLLMGLVDEAARAKGLIFERLSFDRDFPVQVFEMTIRLLGGLISAYQMDGDPRFLSLARDLGDRMLPAFGSPTGMPYRYVNLHTGAVSGPVSNPAEIGTLMLEFGTLAKLTGDGRYYDAAKRAVTALFSRRSPIGLVGSTINVETGAWIDRDSHVSGGIDSYYEYLLKAWLLFRDPDYERMWDSSIAAVNRYLPDLRPTGEWYGHVDMDSGARAATHFGALDAFFAAVLARSGDTARAGRLMRSIYSMWTTFGVEPEELDYVTMRPVHAGYVLRPEAIESAYYLFRLTGERRYRDMGRVMVDSLLHYTRAATGFAALSSVVTREPRDQMESFFLAETLKYAFLLFAPPRTLDFDAVVFNTEAHPIRRTWP
;
A
#
# COMPACT_ATOMS: atom_id res chain seq x y z
N MET A 1 2.27 -35.20 45.54
CA MET A 1 3.61 -35.42 46.10
C MET A 1 4.38 -34.12 45.95
N THR A 2 4.50 -33.48 47.02
CA THR A 2 5.02 -32.23 47.51
C THR A 2 6.54 -32.20 47.43
N VAL A 3 7.12 -31.00 47.20
CA VAL A 3 8.27 -30.37 47.89
C VAL A 3 8.70 -29.20 46.98
N ARG A 4 8.44 -27.90 47.23
CA ARG A 4 8.92 -26.88 48.19
C ARG A 4 10.46 -26.74 48.25
N LEU A 5 10.92 -25.59 47.90
CA LEU A 5 11.32 -24.28 48.56
C LEU A 5 12.83 -24.13 48.55
N HIS A 6 13.42 -22.98 48.32
CA HIS A 6 13.76 -21.80 49.16
C HIS A 6 14.54 -20.78 48.30
N LEU A 7 14.21 -19.56 48.21
CA LEU A 7 14.28 -18.28 48.95
C LEU A 7 15.68 -17.79 49.40
N ARG A 8 15.89 -16.48 49.08
CA ARG A 8 16.68 -15.39 49.73
C ARG A 8 18.10 -15.18 49.18
N GLY A 9 18.56 -13.95 48.97
CA GLY A 9 18.42 -12.74 49.72
C GLY A 9 19.01 -11.52 48.99
N ARG A 10 18.56 -10.37 49.40
CA ARG A 10 19.06 -8.97 49.17
C ARG A 10 20.09 -8.60 50.26
N PRO A 11 20.60 -7.35 50.36
CA PRO A 11 21.03 -6.31 49.42
C PRO A 11 22.44 -5.72 49.80
N GLY A 12 22.94 -4.79 48.98
CA GLY A 12 24.11 -3.98 49.40
C GLY A 12 24.35 -2.74 48.55
N ARG A 13 24.03 -1.59 49.10
CA ARG A 13 24.54 -0.24 48.78
C ARG A 13 25.44 0.20 49.95
N PRO A 14 26.14 1.37 49.95
CA PRO A 14 26.88 2.13 48.96
C PRO A 14 28.30 2.53 49.46
N ALA A 15 29.11 3.19 48.66
CA ALA A 15 30.11 4.12 49.22
C ALA A 15 30.56 5.17 48.21
N ALA A 16 30.54 6.41 48.71
CA ALA A 16 30.90 7.66 48.09
C ALA A 16 32.39 7.96 48.20
N GLY A 17 32.86 8.93 47.40
CA GLY A 17 33.91 9.84 47.79
C GLY A 17 35.17 9.85 46.92
N ARG A 18 35.42 10.87 46.18
CA ARG A 18 36.20 12.07 46.53
C ARG A 18 36.48 12.96 45.31
N ALA A 19 36.16 14.21 45.48
CA ALA A 19 36.60 15.31 44.65
C ALA A 19 38.09 15.59 44.81
N LEU A 20 38.73 16.03 43.74
CA LEU A 20 39.94 16.87 43.84
C LEU A 20 39.89 17.97 42.77
N ILE A 21 40.11 19.20 43.29
CA ILE A 21 40.16 20.48 42.61
C ILE A 21 41.63 20.76 42.22
N ILE A 22 41.78 21.65 41.21
CA ILE A 22 42.86 22.64 40.95
C ILE A 22 43.63 22.42 39.64
N GLY A 23 43.58 23.50 38.82
CA GLY A 23 44.59 23.83 37.84
C GLY A 23 44.09 24.72 36.69
N ARG A 24 43.92 26.04 36.95
CA ARG A 24 43.80 27.06 35.88
C ARG A 24 45.12 27.16 35.13
N VAL A 25 45.09 27.01 33.82
CA VAL A 25 46.08 27.58 32.91
C VAL A 25 45.34 28.34 31.80
N LEU A 26 45.56 29.65 31.78
CA LEU A 26 45.12 30.55 30.72
C LEU A 26 46.01 30.36 29.50
N GLY A 27 45.44 29.80 28.45
CA GLY A 27 46.07 29.77 27.14
C GLY A 27 45.13 30.46 26.11
N ARG A 28 45.58 31.64 25.66
CA ARG A 28 44.95 32.34 24.53
C ARG A 28 45.00 31.47 23.27
N VAL A 29 43.84 31.05 22.76
CA VAL A 29 43.73 30.45 21.41
C VAL A 29 42.97 31.42 20.52
N ARG A 30 43.66 31.79 19.44
CA ARG A 30 43.15 32.63 18.33
C ARG A 30 41.92 32.00 17.70
N LEU A 31 40.87 32.84 17.50
CA LEU A 31 39.74 32.47 16.64
C LEU A 31 40.21 32.25 15.19
N GLY A 32 40.30 30.98 14.80
CA GLY A 32 40.33 30.57 13.39
C GLY A 32 38.89 30.47 12.90
N ARG A 33 38.53 31.28 11.91
CA ARG A 33 37.27 31.13 11.17
C ARG A 33 37.30 29.76 10.45
N ALA A 34 36.59 28.78 10.98
CA ALA A 34 36.27 27.57 10.23
C ALA A 34 35.13 27.90 9.27
N ALA A 35 35.45 28.03 8.00
CA ALA A 35 34.48 28.01 6.93
C ALA A 35 33.83 26.62 6.87
N GLY A 36 32.58 26.53 7.30
CA GLY A 36 31.75 25.33 7.14
C GLY A 36 31.54 25.08 5.65
N ALA A 37 32.25 24.10 5.08
CA ALA A 37 31.94 23.56 3.79
C ALA A 37 30.61 22.80 3.90
N ALA A 38 29.52 23.42 3.47
CA ALA A 38 28.28 22.71 3.17
C ALA A 38 28.57 21.79 2.00
N CYS A 39 28.73 20.49 2.24
CA CYS A 39 28.68 19.48 1.19
C CYS A 39 27.27 19.49 0.61
N ILE A 40 27.03 20.30 -0.39
CA ILE A 40 25.90 20.12 -1.30
C ILE A 40 26.22 18.84 -2.09
N LEU A 41 25.63 17.73 -1.70
CA LEU A 41 25.56 16.54 -2.53
C LEU A 41 24.73 16.92 -3.76
N LEU A 42 25.41 17.33 -4.82
CA LEU A 42 24.82 17.42 -6.15
C LEU A 42 24.41 16.00 -6.55
N ALA A 43 23.13 15.69 -6.41
CA ALA A 43 22.55 14.52 -7.03
C ALA A 43 22.84 14.60 -8.52
N ALA A 44 23.60 13.64 -9.04
CA ALA A 44 23.82 13.52 -10.48
C ALA A 44 22.43 13.41 -11.15
N PRO A 45 22.14 14.18 -12.20
CA PRO A 45 20.89 14.07 -12.92
C PRO A 45 20.75 12.63 -13.41
N ALA A 46 19.58 12.01 -13.17
CA ALA A 46 19.27 10.70 -13.72
C ALA A 46 19.53 10.74 -15.24
N PRO A 47 20.21 9.73 -15.80
CA PRO A 47 20.41 9.65 -17.22
C PRO A 47 19.04 9.61 -17.88
N ARG A 48 18.71 10.64 -18.64
CA ARG A 48 17.51 10.61 -19.48
C ARG A 48 17.71 9.46 -20.45
N LEU A 49 16.87 8.44 -20.34
CA LEU A 49 16.70 7.52 -21.45
C LEU A 49 16.42 8.40 -22.67
N SER A 50 17.36 8.44 -23.61
CA SER A 50 17.22 9.16 -24.87
C SER A 50 16.20 8.39 -25.74
N ALA A 51 14.93 8.40 -25.34
CA ALA A 51 13.86 8.10 -26.24
C ALA A 51 13.76 9.28 -27.19
N GLN A 52 14.14 9.06 -28.44
CA GLN A 52 13.59 9.89 -29.52
C GLN A 52 12.07 9.95 -29.32
N PRO A 53 11.38 11.05 -29.64
CA PRO A 53 9.93 11.14 -29.51
C PRO A 53 9.32 10.01 -30.32
N GLY A 54 9.08 8.88 -29.64
CA GLY A 54 8.33 7.76 -30.18
C GLY A 54 6.91 8.22 -30.41
N GLY A 55 6.25 7.69 -31.43
CA GLY A 55 4.85 7.98 -31.72
C GLY A 55 3.94 7.74 -30.49
N PRO A 56 2.65 8.14 -30.55
CA PRO A 56 1.70 7.93 -29.48
C PRO A 56 1.70 6.45 -29.03
N GLY A 57 1.99 6.19 -27.74
CA GLY A 57 2.04 4.86 -27.15
C GLY A 57 3.43 4.26 -26.92
N ALA A 58 4.51 4.91 -27.34
CA ALA A 58 5.87 4.40 -27.13
C ALA A 58 6.23 4.24 -25.64
N GLU A 59 5.77 5.13 -24.77
CA GLU A 59 5.98 5.05 -23.32
C GLU A 59 5.21 3.86 -22.71
N ALA A 60 3.99 3.59 -23.18
CA ALA A 60 3.22 2.42 -22.76
C ALA A 60 3.93 1.11 -23.17
N GLU A 61 4.55 1.08 -24.36
CA GLU A 61 5.33 -0.08 -24.81
C GLU A 61 6.57 -0.32 -23.95
N VAL A 62 7.28 0.74 -23.53
CA VAL A 62 8.39 0.62 -22.56
C VAL A 62 7.94 -0.04 -21.27
N VAL A 63 6.76 0.34 -20.74
CA VAL A 63 6.21 -0.27 -19.54
C VAL A 63 5.79 -1.72 -19.79
N ARG A 64 5.20 -2.02 -20.96
CA ARG A 64 4.84 -3.39 -21.35
C ARG A 64 6.07 -4.30 -21.43
N GLU A 65 7.17 -3.81 -22.00
CA GLU A 65 8.43 -4.55 -22.03
C GLU A 65 9.06 -4.72 -20.63
N ALA A 66 8.89 -3.74 -19.73
CA ALA A 66 9.28 -3.88 -18.34
C ALA A 66 8.48 -4.97 -17.62
N PHE A 67 7.16 -5.01 -17.85
CA PHE A 67 6.30 -6.08 -17.34
C PHE A 67 6.76 -7.45 -17.84
N LEU A 68 6.97 -7.59 -19.15
CA LEU A 68 7.46 -8.84 -19.76
C LEU A 68 8.83 -9.27 -19.22
N HIS A 69 9.71 -8.30 -18.92
CA HIS A 69 11.00 -8.61 -18.30
C HIS A 69 10.82 -9.22 -16.90
N ALA A 70 9.98 -8.62 -16.07
CA ALA A 70 9.67 -9.13 -14.73
C ALA A 70 8.93 -10.47 -14.79
N TRP A 71 7.91 -10.58 -15.66
CA TRP A 71 7.12 -11.77 -15.83
C TRP A 71 7.94 -12.99 -16.30
N ARG A 72 8.83 -12.82 -17.31
CA ARG A 72 9.74 -13.88 -17.74
C ARG A 72 10.71 -14.33 -16.64
N GLY A 73 11.12 -13.42 -15.77
CA GLY A 73 11.88 -13.76 -14.56
C GLY A 73 11.07 -14.65 -13.63
N TYR A 74 9.81 -14.28 -13.37
CA TYR A 74 8.87 -15.08 -12.57
C TYR A 74 8.61 -16.46 -13.21
N GLU A 75 8.28 -16.52 -14.49
CA GLU A 75 8.05 -17.80 -15.20
C GLU A 75 9.27 -18.74 -15.09
N ARG A 76 10.47 -18.18 -15.14
CA ARG A 76 11.68 -18.99 -15.17
C ARG A 76 12.14 -19.49 -13.79
N TYR A 77 11.92 -18.72 -12.73
CA TYR A 77 12.53 -18.98 -11.43
C TYR A 77 11.56 -19.11 -10.27
N ALA A 78 10.29 -18.69 -10.46
CA ALA A 78 9.28 -18.70 -9.41
C ALA A 78 7.93 -19.27 -9.84
N TRP A 79 7.86 -20.00 -10.96
CA TRP A 79 6.61 -20.54 -11.50
C TRP A 79 5.89 -21.45 -10.51
N GLY A 80 4.68 -21.07 -10.13
CA GLY A 80 3.87 -21.80 -9.15
C GLY A 80 4.13 -21.44 -7.70
N HIS A 81 5.01 -20.45 -7.45
CA HIS A 81 5.25 -19.82 -6.16
C HIS A 81 4.57 -18.44 -6.08
N ASP A 82 4.56 -17.83 -4.90
CA ASP A 82 3.90 -16.55 -4.71
C ASP A 82 4.71 -15.40 -5.33
N GLU A 83 6.04 -15.37 -5.16
CA GLU A 83 6.87 -14.25 -5.61
C GLU A 83 8.24 -14.67 -6.13
N LEU A 84 8.77 -13.82 -7.02
CA LEU A 84 10.15 -13.90 -7.50
C LEU A 84 11.11 -13.17 -6.54
N LEU A 85 12.23 -13.81 -6.22
CA LEU A 85 13.41 -13.18 -5.65
C LEU A 85 14.41 -12.89 -6.77
N PRO A 86 14.47 -11.63 -7.29
CA PRO A 86 15.11 -11.35 -8.58
C PRO A 86 16.63 -11.40 -8.56
N LEU A 87 17.28 -11.22 -7.41
CA LEU A 87 18.73 -11.24 -7.29
C LEU A 87 19.26 -12.66 -7.14
N SER A 88 18.69 -13.45 -6.25
CA SER A 88 19.05 -14.87 -6.05
C SER A 88 18.50 -15.78 -7.13
N ARG A 89 17.56 -15.32 -7.96
CA ARG A 89 16.85 -16.12 -8.98
C ARG A 89 16.16 -17.32 -8.35
N SER A 90 15.43 -17.07 -7.28
CA SER A 90 14.65 -18.06 -6.52
C SER A 90 13.24 -17.56 -6.26
N ALA A 91 12.47 -18.32 -5.50
CA ALA A 91 11.09 -18.01 -5.19
C ALA A 91 10.87 -17.85 -3.69
N ARG A 92 9.80 -17.15 -3.33
CA ARG A 92 9.29 -17.04 -1.96
C ARG A 92 7.80 -17.33 -1.97
N ASP A 93 7.34 -18.07 -0.97
CA ASP A 93 5.93 -18.19 -0.61
C ASP A 93 5.66 -17.42 0.68
N TRP A 94 4.49 -16.80 0.77
CA TRP A 94 4.10 -16.02 1.95
C TRP A 94 3.69 -16.91 3.12
N TYR A 95 3.21 -18.12 2.80
CA TYR A 95 2.68 -19.09 3.73
C TYR A 95 3.35 -20.46 3.53
N PRO A 96 3.06 -21.47 4.36
CA PRO A 96 3.62 -22.82 4.19
C PRO A 96 3.34 -23.49 2.84
N ALA A 97 2.37 -22.97 2.07
CA ALA A 97 2.10 -23.39 0.70
C ALA A 97 1.76 -22.15 -0.13
N SER A 98 2.12 -22.17 -1.40
CA SER A 98 1.83 -21.10 -2.36
C SER A 98 0.33 -20.95 -2.62
N PHE A 99 -0.10 -19.71 -2.78
CA PHE A 99 -1.40 -19.32 -3.34
C PHE A 99 -1.29 -18.82 -4.79
N VAL A 100 -0.14 -19.03 -5.42
CA VAL A 100 0.17 -18.51 -6.77
C VAL A 100 -0.18 -17.02 -6.90
N MET A 101 0.24 -16.24 -5.90
CA MET A 101 -0.20 -14.86 -5.70
C MET A 101 0.12 -13.97 -6.91
N THR A 102 1.37 -13.97 -7.39
CA THR A 102 1.76 -13.17 -8.56
C THR A 102 0.93 -13.44 -9.82
N PRO A 103 0.61 -14.70 -10.21
CA PRO A 103 -0.30 -14.97 -11.33
C PRO A 103 -1.70 -14.40 -11.16
N VAL A 104 -2.28 -14.44 -9.95
CA VAL A 104 -3.62 -13.88 -9.68
C VAL A 104 -3.57 -12.36 -9.74
N ASP A 105 -2.63 -11.74 -9.03
CA ASP A 105 -2.45 -10.29 -8.96
C ASP A 105 -2.16 -9.66 -10.33
N ALA A 106 -1.31 -10.30 -11.13
CA ALA A 106 -0.89 -9.77 -12.43
C ALA A 106 -1.88 -10.05 -13.58
N PHE A 107 -2.90 -10.88 -13.37
CA PHE A 107 -3.74 -11.40 -14.45
C PHE A 107 -4.48 -10.31 -15.23
N ASP A 108 -5.15 -9.41 -14.53
CA ASP A 108 -5.88 -8.32 -15.17
C ASP A 108 -4.95 -7.29 -15.84
N THR A 109 -3.72 -7.11 -15.30
CA THR A 109 -2.68 -6.29 -15.94
C THR A 109 -2.27 -6.88 -17.29
N MET A 110 -2.12 -8.21 -17.37
CA MET A 110 -1.83 -8.89 -18.66
C MET A 110 -2.94 -8.66 -19.68
N LEU A 111 -4.21 -8.76 -19.26
CA LEU A 111 -5.34 -8.50 -20.14
C LEU A 111 -5.36 -7.05 -20.63
N LEU A 112 -5.10 -6.08 -19.76
CA LEU A 112 -5.00 -4.65 -20.11
C LEU A 112 -3.85 -4.37 -21.08
N MET A 113 -2.73 -5.05 -20.92
CA MET A 113 -1.55 -4.92 -21.80
C MET A 113 -1.67 -5.73 -23.11
N GLY A 114 -2.73 -6.53 -23.28
CA GLY A 114 -2.91 -7.40 -24.45
C GLY A 114 -1.92 -8.57 -24.53
N LEU A 115 -1.43 -9.04 -23.36
CA LEU A 115 -0.50 -10.17 -23.23
C LEU A 115 -1.26 -11.50 -23.16
N VAL A 116 -1.86 -11.88 -24.29
CA VAL A 116 -2.81 -13.01 -24.38
C VAL A 116 -2.17 -14.34 -24.01
N ASP A 117 -0.94 -14.59 -24.48
CA ASP A 117 -0.24 -15.86 -24.23
C ASP A 117 0.19 -15.99 -22.77
N GLU A 118 0.69 -14.90 -22.18
CA GLU A 118 1.06 -14.82 -20.75
C GLU A 118 -0.18 -15.04 -19.87
N ALA A 119 -1.28 -14.35 -20.17
CA ALA A 119 -2.55 -14.52 -19.46
C ALA A 119 -3.09 -15.95 -19.57
N ALA A 120 -3.00 -16.58 -20.73
CA ALA A 120 -3.45 -17.97 -20.92
C ALA A 120 -2.63 -18.95 -20.05
N ARG A 121 -1.30 -18.75 -19.96
CA ARG A 121 -0.43 -19.58 -19.10
C ARG A 121 -0.72 -19.34 -17.62
N ALA A 122 -0.85 -18.07 -17.20
CA ALA A 122 -1.21 -17.71 -15.83
C ALA A 122 -2.56 -18.32 -15.43
N LYS A 123 -3.58 -18.21 -16.28
CA LYS A 123 -4.90 -18.82 -16.10
C LYS A 123 -4.82 -20.35 -15.93
N GLY A 124 -4.02 -21.02 -16.75
CA GLY A 124 -3.77 -22.46 -16.62
C GLY A 124 -3.19 -22.82 -15.27
N LEU A 125 -2.15 -22.10 -14.82
CA LEU A 125 -1.51 -22.30 -13.52
C LEU A 125 -2.47 -22.05 -12.35
N ILE A 126 -3.24 -20.96 -12.39
CA ILE A 126 -4.24 -20.63 -11.36
C ILE A 126 -5.21 -21.80 -11.19
N PHE A 127 -5.80 -22.31 -12.25
CA PHE A 127 -6.78 -23.40 -12.16
C PHE A 127 -6.16 -24.76 -11.82
N GLU A 128 -4.88 -24.97 -12.10
CA GLU A 128 -4.16 -26.19 -11.74
C GLU A 128 -3.74 -26.20 -10.26
N ARG A 129 -3.31 -25.05 -9.69
CA ARG A 129 -2.57 -25.00 -8.43
C ARG A 129 -3.28 -24.29 -7.30
N LEU A 130 -4.14 -23.28 -7.59
CA LEU A 130 -4.77 -22.49 -6.55
C LEU A 130 -5.81 -23.31 -5.78
N SER A 131 -5.61 -23.41 -4.47
CA SER A 131 -6.55 -24.06 -3.56
C SER A 131 -6.56 -23.30 -2.25
N PHE A 132 -7.74 -23.07 -1.70
CA PHE A 132 -7.95 -22.41 -0.42
C PHE A 132 -8.20 -23.40 0.74
N ASP A 133 -8.21 -24.69 0.46
CA ASP A 133 -8.28 -25.72 1.50
C ASP A 133 -6.90 -25.91 2.15
N ARG A 134 -6.56 -25.00 3.07
CA ARG A 134 -5.24 -24.88 3.69
C ARG A 134 -5.38 -24.81 5.20
N ASP A 135 -4.72 -25.75 5.91
CA ASP A 135 -4.76 -25.85 7.37
C ASP A 135 -3.64 -25.01 8.02
N PHE A 136 -3.69 -23.71 7.79
CA PHE A 136 -2.86 -22.70 8.46
C PHE A 136 -3.55 -21.33 8.44
N PRO A 137 -3.23 -20.43 9.40
CA PRO A 137 -3.81 -19.10 9.43
C PRO A 137 -3.25 -18.22 8.30
N VAL A 138 -4.15 -17.45 7.66
CA VAL A 138 -3.82 -16.42 6.66
C VAL A 138 -4.34 -15.06 7.12
N GLN A 139 -3.73 -14.01 6.65
CA GLN A 139 -4.17 -12.64 6.93
C GLN A 139 -5.37 -12.27 6.06
N VAL A 140 -6.49 -11.94 6.68
CA VAL A 140 -7.76 -11.65 6.00
C VAL A 140 -7.63 -10.50 5.00
N PHE A 141 -6.94 -9.42 5.39
CA PHE A 141 -6.72 -8.26 4.55
C PHE A 141 -5.98 -8.62 3.25
N GLU A 142 -4.80 -9.24 3.32
CA GLU A 142 -3.99 -9.57 2.15
C GLU A 142 -4.70 -10.56 1.21
N MET A 143 -5.38 -11.56 1.78
CA MET A 143 -6.16 -12.50 0.98
C MET A 143 -7.34 -11.82 0.26
N THR A 144 -7.90 -10.79 0.88
CA THR A 144 -9.03 -10.03 0.29
C THR A 144 -8.58 -9.17 -0.86
N ILE A 145 -7.60 -8.29 -0.65
CA ILE A 145 -7.22 -7.29 -1.66
C ILE A 145 -6.57 -7.93 -2.88
N ARG A 146 -5.69 -8.93 -2.68
CA ARG A 146 -4.94 -9.60 -3.75
C ARG A 146 -5.74 -10.72 -4.41
N LEU A 147 -6.07 -11.75 -3.64
CA LEU A 147 -6.65 -12.96 -4.24
C LEU A 147 -8.14 -12.81 -4.52
N LEU A 148 -8.94 -12.34 -3.56
CA LEU A 148 -10.36 -12.14 -3.81
C LEU A 148 -10.59 -11.03 -4.85
N GLY A 149 -9.88 -9.91 -4.72
CA GLY A 149 -9.92 -8.80 -5.68
C GLY A 149 -9.49 -9.22 -7.08
N GLY A 150 -8.32 -9.89 -7.19
CA GLY A 150 -7.78 -10.40 -8.45
C GLY A 150 -8.70 -11.41 -9.14
N LEU A 151 -9.29 -12.36 -8.39
CA LEU A 151 -10.24 -13.34 -8.93
C LEU A 151 -11.53 -12.69 -9.41
N ILE A 152 -12.06 -11.69 -8.70
CA ILE A 152 -13.25 -10.93 -9.12
C ILE A 152 -12.95 -10.14 -10.39
N SER A 153 -11.83 -9.44 -10.45
CA SER A 153 -11.38 -8.69 -11.62
C SER A 153 -11.18 -9.63 -12.83
N ALA A 154 -10.50 -10.77 -12.60
CA ALA A 154 -10.30 -11.79 -13.62
C ALA A 154 -11.64 -12.32 -14.17
N TYR A 155 -12.61 -12.63 -13.31
CA TYR A 155 -13.94 -13.02 -13.73
C TYR A 155 -14.63 -11.95 -14.58
N GLN A 156 -14.58 -10.70 -14.15
CA GLN A 156 -15.25 -9.60 -14.86
C GLN A 156 -14.59 -9.25 -16.22
N MET A 157 -13.30 -9.53 -16.38
CA MET A 157 -12.55 -9.21 -17.60
C MET A 157 -12.45 -10.38 -18.58
N ASP A 158 -12.24 -11.61 -18.09
CA ASP A 158 -12.09 -12.84 -18.91
C ASP A 158 -13.43 -13.57 -19.12
N GLY A 159 -14.34 -13.54 -18.14
CA GLY A 159 -15.65 -14.17 -18.20
C GLY A 159 -15.67 -15.64 -17.78
N ASP A 160 -14.55 -16.28 -17.43
CA ASP A 160 -14.52 -17.68 -17.04
C ASP A 160 -15.12 -17.88 -15.63
N PRO A 161 -16.22 -18.66 -15.49
CA PRO A 161 -16.91 -18.82 -14.21
C PRO A 161 -16.09 -19.51 -13.13
N ARG A 162 -14.99 -20.17 -13.48
CA ARG A 162 -14.09 -20.80 -12.51
C ARG A 162 -13.42 -19.76 -11.61
N PHE A 163 -13.13 -18.56 -12.11
CA PHE A 163 -12.63 -17.47 -11.27
C PHE A 163 -13.64 -17.07 -10.18
N LEU A 164 -14.93 -16.94 -10.53
CA LEU A 164 -15.98 -16.64 -9.54
C LEU A 164 -16.16 -17.80 -8.54
N SER A 165 -16.01 -19.04 -8.98
CA SER A 165 -16.08 -20.21 -8.09
C SER A 165 -14.95 -20.20 -7.05
N LEU A 166 -13.71 -19.85 -7.46
CA LEU A 166 -12.58 -19.68 -6.55
C LEU A 166 -12.79 -18.49 -5.61
N ALA A 167 -13.28 -17.36 -6.13
CA ALA A 167 -13.60 -16.18 -5.32
C ALA A 167 -14.63 -16.51 -4.23
N ARG A 168 -15.65 -17.30 -4.57
CA ARG A 168 -16.68 -17.74 -3.62
C ARG A 168 -16.11 -18.68 -2.56
N ASP A 169 -15.29 -19.67 -2.95
CA ASP A 169 -14.64 -20.60 -2.00
C ASP A 169 -13.77 -19.82 -0.98
N LEU A 170 -12.97 -18.85 -1.46
CA LEU A 170 -12.19 -18.00 -0.56
C LEU A 170 -13.08 -17.14 0.35
N GLY A 171 -14.10 -16.50 -0.21
CA GLY A 171 -15.03 -15.66 0.56
C GLY A 171 -15.74 -16.44 1.68
N ASP A 172 -16.25 -17.64 1.38
CA ASP A 172 -16.89 -18.53 2.37
C ASP A 172 -15.93 -18.90 3.51
N ARG A 173 -14.67 -19.23 3.19
CA ARG A 173 -13.64 -19.60 4.17
C ARG A 173 -13.18 -18.42 5.03
N MET A 174 -13.29 -17.19 4.55
CA MET A 174 -12.95 -15.98 5.31
C MET A 174 -14.08 -15.45 6.20
N LEU A 175 -15.35 -15.79 5.96
CA LEU A 175 -16.48 -15.32 6.77
C LEU A 175 -16.32 -15.54 8.29
N PRO A 176 -15.75 -16.64 8.79
CA PRO A 176 -15.54 -16.83 10.24
C PRO A 176 -14.75 -15.68 10.90
N ALA A 177 -13.85 -14.99 10.16
CA ALA A 177 -13.07 -13.89 10.71
C ALA A 177 -13.95 -12.75 11.27
N PHE A 178 -15.16 -12.54 10.74
CA PHE A 178 -16.08 -11.49 11.17
C PHE A 178 -16.88 -11.84 12.45
N GLY A 179 -16.58 -12.94 13.10
CA GLY A 179 -17.27 -13.44 14.30
C GLY A 179 -16.82 -12.81 15.62
N SER A 180 -16.09 -11.69 15.62
CA SER A 180 -15.72 -11.01 16.87
C SER A 180 -16.95 -10.39 17.57
N PRO A 181 -16.88 -10.12 18.89
CA PRO A 181 -17.97 -9.47 19.63
C PRO A 181 -18.36 -8.09 19.09
N THR A 182 -17.46 -7.39 18.44
CA THR A 182 -17.70 -6.06 17.85
C THR A 182 -18.19 -6.12 16.40
N GLY A 183 -18.04 -7.28 15.73
CA GLY A 183 -18.28 -7.44 14.30
C GLY A 183 -17.11 -6.99 13.40
N MET A 184 -16.04 -6.44 13.97
CA MET A 184 -14.79 -6.18 13.25
C MET A 184 -14.04 -7.50 13.05
N PRO A 185 -13.39 -7.77 11.89
CA PRO A 185 -12.75 -9.05 11.65
C PRO A 185 -11.51 -9.26 12.51
N TYR A 186 -11.28 -10.49 12.93
CA TYR A 186 -9.96 -10.93 13.37
C TYR A 186 -8.94 -10.82 12.24
N ARG A 187 -7.70 -10.57 12.59
CA ARG A 187 -6.61 -10.39 11.63
C ARG A 187 -6.32 -11.63 10.81
N TYR A 188 -6.44 -12.81 11.43
CA TYR A 188 -6.11 -14.11 10.83
C TYR A 188 -7.27 -15.09 10.91
N VAL A 189 -7.40 -15.90 9.85
CA VAL A 189 -8.33 -17.04 9.79
C VAL A 189 -7.61 -18.26 9.21
N ASN A 190 -7.83 -19.43 9.78
CA ASN A 190 -7.42 -20.70 9.19
C ASN A 190 -8.47 -21.09 8.14
N LEU A 191 -8.08 -21.19 6.88
CA LEU A 191 -9.01 -21.40 5.77
C LEU A 191 -9.64 -22.80 5.76
N HIS A 192 -9.03 -23.82 6.42
CA HIS A 192 -9.59 -25.16 6.54
C HIS A 192 -10.56 -25.29 7.70
N THR A 193 -10.17 -24.81 8.87
CA THR A 193 -10.92 -25.03 10.12
C THR A 193 -11.87 -23.86 10.47
N GLY A 194 -11.66 -22.68 9.91
CA GLY A 194 -12.35 -21.46 10.31
C GLY A 194 -11.86 -20.87 11.65
N ALA A 195 -10.82 -21.44 12.27
CA ALA A 195 -10.26 -20.91 13.51
C ALA A 195 -9.68 -19.52 13.30
N VAL A 196 -9.97 -18.59 14.22
CA VAL A 196 -9.58 -17.18 14.11
C VAL A 196 -8.55 -16.81 15.17
N SER A 197 -7.71 -15.80 14.87
CA SER A 197 -6.71 -15.27 15.80
C SER A 197 -6.30 -13.84 15.44
N GLY A 198 -5.51 -13.19 16.33
CA GLY A 198 -5.06 -11.84 16.13
C GLY A 198 -6.17 -10.79 16.37
N PRO A 199 -6.56 -10.57 17.66
CA PRO A 199 -7.59 -9.58 17.99
C PRO A 199 -7.09 -8.14 17.88
N VAL A 200 -5.78 -7.93 17.75
CA VAL A 200 -5.18 -6.62 17.52
C VAL A 200 -5.06 -6.37 16.01
N SER A 201 -5.74 -5.35 15.53
CA SER A 201 -5.85 -5.01 14.12
C SER A 201 -5.79 -3.47 13.93
N ASN A 202 -6.02 -3.00 12.73
CA ASN A 202 -5.95 -1.59 12.35
C ASN A 202 -7.09 -1.21 11.39
N PRO A 203 -7.32 0.10 11.17
CA PRO A 203 -8.40 0.56 10.29
C PRO A 203 -8.34 0.02 8.86
N ALA A 204 -7.16 -0.07 8.25
CA ALA A 204 -7.01 -0.62 6.91
C ALA A 204 -7.47 -2.08 6.85
N GLU A 205 -6.97 -2.95 7.72
CA GLU A 205 -7.34 -4.37 7.76
C GLU A 205 -8.84 -4.61 8.05
N ILE A 206 -9.48 -3.69 8.79
CA ILE A 206 -10.90 -3.80 9.13
C ILE A 206 -11.80 -3.21 8.04
N GLY A 207 -11.42 -2.08 7.48
CA GLY A 207 -12.25 -1.27 6.58
C GLY A 207 -12.09 -1.57 5.10
N THR A 208 -10.98 -2.21 4.72
CA THR A 208 -10.61 -2.44 3.31
C THR A 208 -11.06 -3.83 2.85
N LEU A 209 -12.36 -4.10 2.93
CA LEU A 209 -12.94 -5.40 2.59
C LEU A 209 -14.18 -5.27 1.69
N MET A 210 -14.78 -4.05 1.66
CA MET A 210 -16.11 -3.88 1.09
C MET A 210 -16.15 -4.00 -0.42
N LEU A 211 -15.13 -3.56 -1.13
CA LEU A 211 -15.14 -3.60 -2.59
C LEU A 211 -15.19 -5.06 -3.08
N GLU A 212 -14.44 -5.94 -2.47
CA GLU A 212 -14.35 -7.35 -2.80
C GLU A 212 -15.57 -8.13 -2.28
N PHE A 213 -15.82 -8.09 -0.96
CA PHE A 213 -16.94 -8.81 -0.35
C PHE A 213 -18.29 -8.30 -0.85
N GLY A 214 -18.45 -7.00 -1.02
CA GLY A 214 -19.66 -6.40 -1.57
C GLY A 214 -19.89 -6.80 -3.03
N THR A 215 -18.83 -6.82 -3.84
CA THR A 215 -18.92 -7.27 -5.23
C THR A 215 -19.19 -8.77 -5.32
N LEU A 216 -18.54 -9.58 -4.49
CA LEU A 216 -18.83 -11.01 -4.40
C LEU A 216 -20.30 -11.26 -4.06
N ALA A 217 -20.85 -10.50 -3.10
CA ALA A 217 -22.28 -10.58 -2.77
C ALA A 217 -23.18 -10.28 -3.98
N LYS A 218 -22.85 -9.26 -4.76
CA LYS A 218 -23.62 -8.88 -5.95
C LYS A 218 -23.51 -9.93 -7.07
N LEU A 219 -22.35 -10.51 -7.27
CA LEU A 219 -22.12 -11.51 -8.32
C LEU A 219 -22.72 -12.87 -7.98
N THR A 220 -22.79 -13.23 -6.71
CA THR A 220 -23.27 -14.55 -6.25
C THR A 220 -24.72 -14.52 -5.76
N GLY A 221 -25.28 -13.34 -5.46
CA GLY A 221 -26.59 -13.18 -4.80
C GLY A 221 -26.57 -13.48 -3.30
N ASP A 222 -25.41 -13.71 -2.69
CA ASP A 222 -25.26 -14.04 -1.27
C ASP A 222 -24.99 -12.78 -0.44
N GLY A 223 -26.01 -12.27 0.25
CA GLY A 223 -25.93 -11.05 1.07
C GLY A 223 -24.97 -11.14 2.26
N ARG A 224 -24.61 -12.35 2.73
CA ARG A 224 -23.74 -12.53 3.90
C ARG A 224 -22.41 -11.78 3.76
N TYR A 225 -21.83 -11.78 2.57
CA TYR A 225 -20.57 -11.09 2.29
C TYR A 225 -20.69 -9.56 2.46
N TYR A 226 -21.71 -8.96 1.84
CA TYR A 226 -21.96 -7.53 1.96
C TYR A 226 -22.20 -7.11 3.41
N ASP A 227 -23.05 -7.87 4.11
CA ASP A 227 -23.42 -7.57 5.50
C ASP A 227 -22.22 -7.70 6.45
N ALA A 228 -21.35 -8.68 6.24
CA ALA A 228 -20.15 -8.86 7.07
C ALA A 228 -19.19 -7.66 6.92
N ALA A 229 -18.85 -7.27 5.69
CA ALA A 229 -17.96 -6.14 5.43
C ALA A 229 -18.59 -4.80 5.88
N LYS A 230 -19.89 -4.59 5.67
CA LYS A 230 -20.60 -3.38 6.12
C LYS A 230 -20.64 -3.27 7.64
N ARG A 231 -20.89 -4.38 8.35
CA ARG A 231 -20.85 -4.37 9.83
C ARG A 231 -19.46 -4.01 10.34
N ALA A 232 -18.41 -4.56 9.75
CA ALA A 232 -17.03 -4.30 10.16
C ALA A 232 -16.67 -2.81 10.07
N VAL A 233 -16.89 -2.20 8.91
CA VAL A 233 -16.57 -0.77 8.70
C VAL A 233 -17.47 0.14 9.54
N THR A 234 -18.73 -0.20 9.73
CA THR A 234 -19.66 0.57 10.58
C THR A 234 -19.25 0.49 12.05
N ALA A 235 -18.83 -0.68 12.52
CA ALA A 235 -18.33 -0.86 13.88
C ALA A 235 -17.06 -0.04 14.13
N LEU A 236 -16.12 -0.02 13.18
CA LEU A 236 -14.92 0.81 13.24
C LEU A 236 -15.29 2.32 13.23
N PHE A 237 -16.10 2.74 12.26
CA PHE A 237 -16.53 4.13 12.12
C PHE A 237 -17.19 4.69 13.37
N SER A 238 -18.00 3.88 14.07
CA SER A 238 -18.67 4.29 15.32
C SER A 238 -17.69 4.52 16.49
N ARG A 239 -16.44 4.09 16.36
CA ARG A 239 -15.39 4.22 17.39
C ARG A 239 -14.41 5.37 17.14
N ARG A 240 -14.70 6.21 16.16
CA ARG A 240 -13.89 7.43 15.94
C ARG A 240 -13.91 8.32 17.18
N SER A 241 -12.87 9.13 17.31
CA SER A 241 -12.81 10.14 18.36
C SER A 241 -13.93 11.20 18.21
N PRO A 242 -14.16 12.03 19.23
CA PRO A 242 -15.13 13.14 19.14
C PRO A 242 -14.83 14.15 18.03
N ILE A 243 -13.56 14.24 17.59
CA ILE A 243 -13.17 15.11 16.46
C ILE A 243 -13.23 14.39 15.10
N GLY A 244 -13.64 13.12 15.07
CA GLY A 244 -13.92 12.36 13.86
C GLY A 244 -12.74 11.56 13.28
N LEU A 245 -11.59 11.50 13.97
CA LEU A 245 -10.41 10.74 13.56
C LEU A 245 -10.41 9.31 14.12
N VAL A 246 -9.65 8.42 13.46
CA VAL A 246 -9.38 7.04 13.92
C VAL A 246 -7.93 6.95 14.41
N GLY A 247 -7.65 6.03 15.32
CA GLY A 247 -6.29 5.65 15.72
C GLY A 247 -5.69 4.61 14.80
N SER A 248 -4.42 4.29 14.99
CA SER A 248 -3.69 3.34 14.14
C SER A 248 -3.85 1.87 14.55
N THR A 249 -4.21 1.58 15.81
CA THR A 249 -4.34 0.19 16.30
C THR A 249 -5.51 0.03 17.25
N ILE A 250 -6.33 -1.01 17.03
CA ILE A 250 -7.56 -1.28 17.80
C ILE A 250 -7.64 -2.78 18.15
N ASN A 251 -8.25 -3.10 19.29
CA ASN A 251 -8.60 -4.47 19.64
C ASN A 251 -10.03 -4.76 19.17
N VAL A 252 -10.20 -5.74 18.28
CA VAL A 252 -11.50 -6.07 17.66
C VAL A 252 -12.48 -6.77 18.61
N GLU A 253 -12.01 -7.35 19.70
CA GLU A 253 -12.90 -7.97 20.70
C GLU A 253 -13.53 -6.94 21.65
N THR A 254 -12.72 -5.97 22.11
CA THR A 254 -13.17 -4.95 23.07
C THR A 254 -13.60 -3.66 22.39
N GLY A 255 -13.12 -3.38 21.18
CA GLY A 255 -13.32 -2.11 20.48
C GLY A 255 -12.48 -0.96 21.05
N ALA A 256 -11.51 -1.24 21.91
CA ALA A 256 -10.64 -0.23 22.50
C ALA A 256 -9.45 0.09 21.59
N TRP A 257 -9.18 1.39 21.42
CA TRP A 257 -7.95 1.86 20.75
C TRP A 257 -6.73 1.55 21.60
N ILE A 258 -5.70 0.96 20.97
CA ILE A 258 -4.41 0.64 21.58
C ILE A 258 -3.42 1.75 21.24
N ASP A 259 -3.43 2.22 19.99
CA ASP A 259 -2.65 3.36 19.55
C ASP A 259 -3.58 4.42 18.97
N ARG A 260 -3.32 5.68 19.37
CA ARG A 260 -4.16 6.85 19.06
C ARG A 260 -3.52 7.78 18.02
N ASP A 261 -2.41 7.37 17.42
CA ASP A 261 -1.80 8.08 16.30
C ASP A 261 -2.73 8.00 15.08
N SER A 262 -3.00 9.14 14.45
CA SER A 262 -3.91 9.29 13.32
C SER A 262 -3.19 9.91 12.13
N HIS A 263 -3.26 9.27 10.98
CA HIS A 263 -2.55 9.63 9.76
C HIS A 263 -3.26 9.06 8.53
N VAL A 264 -2.67 9.21 7.34
CA VAL A 264 -3.13 8.59 6.08
C VAL A 264 -2.17 7.53 5.57
N SER A 265 -1.21 7.11 6.38
CA SER A 265 -0.20 6.10 6.09
C SER A 265 -0.67 4.68 6.39
N GLY A 266 0.24 3.70 6.20
CA GLY A 266 0.00 2.28 6.41
C GLY A 266 -0.71 1.94 7.72
N GLY A 267 -1.70 1.07 7.67
CA GLY A 267 -2.58 0.70 8.77
C GLY A 267 -3.85 1.56 8.89
N ILE A 268 -3.90 2.76 8.29
CA ILE A 268 -5.14 3.57 8.20
C ILE A 268 -5.53 3.82 6.74
N ASP A 269 -4.59 4.03 5.86
CA ASP A 269 -4.64 4.41 4.45
C ASP A 269 -5.91 4.00 3.70
N SER A 270 -6.02 2.77 3.29
CA SER A 270 -7.10 2.22 2.49
C SER A 270 -8.47 2.20 3.20
N TYR A 271 -8.52 2.41 4.52
CA TYR A 271 -9.81 2.65 5.20
C TYR A 271 -10.52 3.87 4.62
N TYR A 272 -9.82 5.01 4.51
CA TYR A 272 -10.41 6.22 3.94
C TYR A 272 -10.74 6.06 2.45
N GLU A 273 -9.85 5.42 1.73
CA GLU A 273 -10.03 5.09 0.32
C GLU A 273 -11.33 4.30 0.08
N TYR A 274 -11.56 3.25 0.89
CA TYR A 274 -12.72 2.37 0.73
C TYR A 274 -14.04 3.00 1.15
N LEU A 275 -14.06 3.98 2.05
CA LEU A 275 -15.27 4.75 2.32
C LEU A 275 -15.75 5.47 1.04
N LEU A 276 -14.83 6.15 0.32
CA LEU A 276 -15.14 6.81 -0.94
C LEU A 276 -15.49 5.79 -2.04
N LYS A 277 -14.61 4.81 -2.25
CA LYS A 277 -14.74 3.85 -3.36
C LYS A 277 -15.96 2.95 -3.21
N ALA A 278 -16.35 2.56 -1.99
CA ALA A 278 -17.58 1.82 -1.74
C ALA A 278 -18.83 2.67 -2.07
N TRP A 279 -18.84 3.96 -1.71
CA TRP A 279 -19.89 4.88 -2.16
C TRP A 279 -19.95 4.94 -3.70
N LEU A 280 -18.81 5.11 -4.36
CA LEU A 280 -18.78 5.19 -5.82
C LEU A 280 -19.28 3.91 -6.50
N LEU A 281 -18.99 2.73 -5.94
CA LEU A 281 -19.34 1.44 -6.53
C LEU A 281 -20.77 1.02 -6.21
N PHE A 282 -21.18 1.10 -4.94
CA PHE A 282 -22.46 0.55 -4.48
C PHE A 282 -23.59 1.60 -4.37
N ARG A 283 -23.26 2.89 -4.31
CA ARG A 283 -24.22 3.99 -4.07
C ARG A 283 -25.00 3.82 -2.75
N ASP A 284 -24.38 3.20 -1.76
CA ASP A 284 -24.94 3.06 -0.43
C ASP A 284 -24.70 4.36 0.37
N PRO A 285 -25.78 5.08 0.79
CA PRO A 285 -25.68 6.40 1.43
C PRO A 285 -24.94 6.38 2.78
N ASP A 286 -24.83 5.22 3.44
CA ASP A 286 -24.03 5.11 4.65
C ASP A 286 -22.55 5.34 4.37
N TYR A 287 -22.04 4.85 3.24
CA TYR A 287 -20.64 5.08 2.84
C TYR A 287 -20.38 6.54 2.47
N GLU A 288 -21.31 7.20 1.78
CA GLU A 288 -21.24 8.65 1.51
C GLU A 288 -21.10 9.44 2.82
N ARG A 289 -22.02 9.20 3.76
CA ARG A 289 -22.00 9.86 5.08
C ARG A 289 -20.72 9.57 5.87
N MET A 290 -20.24 8.33 5.84
CA MET A 290 -19.00 7.94 6.50
C MET A 290 -17.79 8.63 5.85
N TRP A 291 -17.77 8.70 4.53
CA TRP A 291 -16.72 9.40 3.77
C TRP A 291 -16.73 10.91 4.10
N ASP A 292 -17.85 11.58 3.92
CA ASP A 292 -17.95 13.04 4.12
C ASP A 292 -17.52 13.46 5.52
N SER A 293 -17.96 12.71 6.52
CA SER A 293 -17.59 12.96 7.91
C SER A 293 -16.09 12.71 8.17
N SER A 294 -15.52 11.66 7.59
CA SER A 294 -14.11 11.31 7.80
C SER A 294 -13.19 12.26 7.06
N ILE A 295 -13.47 12.58 5.80
CA ILE A 295 -12.61 13.48 5.01
C ILE A 295 -12.64 14.91 5.56
N ALA A 296 -13.76 15.35 6.14
CA ALA A 296 -13.85 16.64 6.80
C ALA A 296 -12.90 16.71 8.01
N ALA A 297 -12.84 15.65 8.83
CA ALA A 297 -11.91 15.57 9.97
C ALA A 297 -10.45 15.46 9.50
N VAL A 298 -10.14 14.58 8.55
CA VAL A 298 -8.81 14.42 7.98
C VAL A 298 -8.30 15.75 7.44
N ASN A 299 -9.08 16.42 6.58
CA ASN A 299 -8.69 17.70 5.97
C ASN A 299 -8.61 18.88 6.95
N ARG A 300 -9.16 18.74 8.15
CA ARG A 300 -9.07 19.76 9.19
C ARG A 300 -7.81 19.62 10.05
N TYR A 301 -7.38 18.39 10.36
CA TYR A 301 -6.38 18.18 11.42
C TYR A 301 -5.02 17.68 10.88
N LEU A 302 -5.00 16.90 9.79
CA LEU A 302 -3.77 16.29 9.30
C LEU A 302 -2.91 17.20 8.40
N PRO A 303 -3.47 18.15 7.60
CA PRO A 303 -2.65 18.99 6.72
C PRO A 303 -1.62 19.81 7.50
N ASP A 304 -0.42 19.90 6.93
CA ASP A 304 0.70 20.66 7.47
C ASP A 304 1.42 21.39 6.32
N LEU A 305 1.27 22.71 6.30
CA LEU A 305 1.90 23.58 5.29
C LEU A 305 3.29 23.97 5.77
N ARG A 306 4.31 23.52 5.04
CA ARG A 306 5.72 23.79 5.32
C ARG A 306 6.40 24.46 4.11
N PRO A 307 7.59 25.04 4.27
CA PRO A 307 8.38 25.51 3.12
C PRO A 307 8.70 24.39 2.11
N THR A 308 8.72 23.13 2.55
CA THR A 308 8.96 21.95 1.72
C THR A 308 7.73 21.48 0.93
N GLY A 309 6.52 21.94 1.26
CA GLY A 309 5.27 21.58 0.59
C GLY A 309 4.06 21.54 1.51
N GLU A 310 2.93 21.08 0.98
CA GLU A 310 1.74 20.71 1.75
C GLU A 310 1.74 19.20 1.98
N TRP A 311 1.72 18.79 3.24
CA TRP A 311 1.83 17.39 3.67
C TRP A 311 0.66 16.99 4.56
N TYR A 312 0.45 15.71 4.75
CA TYR A 312 -0.47 15.15 5.72
C TYR A 312 0.36 14.43 6.79
N GLY A 313 0.54 15.07 7.94
CA GLY A 313 1.36 14.50 9.02
C GLY A 313 0.52 13.82 10.09
N HIS A 314 1.17 13.14 11.00
CA HIS A 314 0.56 12.42 12.10
C HIS A 314 0.03 13.34 13.18
N VAL A 315 -1.14 13.00 13.75
CA VAL A 315 -1.76 13.74 14.87
C VAL A 315 -2.34 12.76 15.89
N ASP A 316 -2.48 13.22 17.13
CA ASP A 316 -3.27 12.49 18.11
C ASP A 316 -4.77 12.53 17.74
N MET A 317 -5.43 11.37 17.70
CA MET A 317 -6.81 11.24 17.22
C MET A 317 -7.84 12.01 18.06
N ASP A 318 -7.58 12.28 19.34
CA ASP A 318 -8.54 12.92 20.24
C ASP A 318 -8.41 14.44 20.27
N SER A 319 -7.20 14.94 20.15
CA SER A 319 -6.89 16.38 20.25
C SER A 319 -6.60 17.04 18.90
N GLY A 320 -6.19 16.27 17.90
CA GLY A 320 -5.67 16.79 16.63
C GLY A 320 -4.28 17.45 16.74
N ALA A 321 -3.60 17.28 17.88
CA ALA A 321 -2.27 17.82 18.07
C ALA A 321 -1.25 17.06 17.21
N ARG A 322 -0.32 17.80 16.55
CA ARG A 322 0.72 17.21 15.71
C ARG A 322 1.61 16.27 16.53
N ALA A 323 1.66 14.99 16.15
CA ALA A 323 2.45 13.94 16.78
C ALA A 323 3.79 13.73 16.06
N ALA A 324 3.77 13.68 14.70
CA ALA A 324 4.98 13.54 13.90
C ALA A 324 4.86 14.26 12.55
N THR A 325 6.02 14.53 11.94
CA THR A 325 6.15 15.17 10.63
C THR A 325 6.62 14.16 9.59
N HIS A 326 6.02 12.97 9.61
CA HIS A 326 6.33 11.86 8.74
C HIS A 326 5.34 11.77 7.59
N PHE A 327 5.84 11.36 6.43
CA PHE A 327 5.08 11.08 5.21
C PHE A 327 5.90 10.10 4.37
N GLY A 328 5.25 9.15 3.73
CA GLY A 328 5.96 8.12 3.00
C GLY A 328 5.33 7.72 1.69
N ALA A 329 5.88 6.64 1.13
CA ALA A 329 5.40 6.07 -0.12
C ALA A 329 3.93 5.68 -0.04
N LEU A 330 3.51 4.99 1.05
CA LEU A 330 2.11 4.61 1.24
C LEU A 330 1.17 5.82 1.30
N ASP A 331 1.58 6.94 1.92
CA ASP A 331 0.74 8.16 1.99
C ASP A 331 0.46 8.78 0.63
N ALA A 332 1.29 8.47 -0.38
CA ALA A 332 1.21 9.09 -1.71
C ALA A 332 -0.09 8.76 -2.46
N PHE A 333 -0.79 7.65 -2.14
CA PHE A 333 -2.10 7.31 -2.68
C PHE A 333 -3.17 8.39 -2.40
N PHE A 334 -3.00 9.15 -1.30
CA PHE A 334 -4.04 10.04 -0.82
C PHE A 334 -4.33 11.20 -1.79
N ALA A 335 -3.37 11.57 -2.64
CA ALA A 335 -3.62 12.54 -3.70
C ALA A 335 -4.60 11.99 -4.76
N ALA A 336 -4.57 10.69 -5.08
CA ALA A 336 -5.56 10.03 -5.94
C ALA A 336 -6.96 10.04 -5.32
N VAL A 337 -7.06 9.75 -4.01
CA VAL A 337 -8.33 9.77 -3.27
C VAL A 337 -8.95 11.16 -3.24
N LEU A 338 -8.15 12.19 -2.92
CA LEU A 338 -8.60 13.59 -2.96
C LEU A 338 -9.06 13.99 -4.37
N ALA A 339 -8.31 13.63 -5.41
CA ALA A 339 -8.69 13.91 -6.79
C ALA A 339 -10.01 13.21 -7.17
N ARG A 340 -10.18 11.95 -6.79
CA ARG A 340 -11.38 11.14 -7.06
C ARG A 340 -12.61 11.64 -6.32
N SER A 341 -12.44 12.27 -5.16
CA SER A 341 -13.53 12.93 -4.42
C SER A 341 -13.93 14.30 -4.98
N GLY A 342 -13.16 14.82 -5.95
CA GLY A 342 -13.40 16.13 -6.58
C GLY A 342 -12.52 17.27 -6.03
N ASP A 343 -11.74 17.08 -4.96
CA ASP A 343 -10.79 18.08 -4.44
C ASP A 343 -9.45 18.04 -5.21
N THR A 344 -9.53 18.31 -6.51
CA THR A 344 -8.35 18.30 -7.41
C THR A 344 -7.33 19.37 -7.06
N ALA A 345 -7.78 20.48 -6.44
CA ALA A 345 -6.89 21.57 -6.02
C ALA A 345 -5.95 21.11 -4.88
N ARG A 346 -6.49 20.48 -3.85
CA ARG A 346 -5.72 19.92 -2.73
C ARG A 346 -4.86 18.73 -3.19
N ALA A 347 -5.44 17.84 -3.98
CA ALA A 347 -4.73 16.73 -4.61
C ALA A 347 -3.50 17.19 -5.39
N GLY A 348 -3.64 18.27 -6.18
CA GLY A 348 -2.54 18.84 -6.95
C GLY A 348 -1.45 19.49 -6.09
N ARG A 349 -1.80 20.03 -4.90
CA ARG A 349 -0.79 20.54 -3.95
C ARG A 349 -0.02 19.40 -3.30
N LEU A 350 -0.73 18.37 -2.83
CA LEU A 350 -0.11 17.17 -2.26
C LEU A 350 0.77 16.45 -3.30
N MET A 351 0.31 16.31 -4.56
CA MET A 351 1.09 15.69 -5.63
C MET A 351 2.43 16.40 -5.88
N ARG A 352 2.49 17.73 -5.70
CA ARG A 352 3.79 18.44 -5.80
C ARG A 352 4.75 18.05 -4.69
N SER A 353 4.26 17.85 -3.47
CA SER A 353 5.06 17.36 -2.35
C SER A 353 5.56 15.93 -2.58
N ILE A 354 4.67 15.03 -3.05
CA ILE A 354 5.01 13.67 -3.44
C ILE A 354 6.09 13.66 -4.53
N TYR A 355 5.92 14.46 -5.57
CA TYR A 355 6.90 14.56 -6.64
C TYR A 355 8.24 15.14 -6.18
N SER A 356 8.23 16.10 -5.23
CA SER A 356 9.45 16.62 -4.60
C SER A 356 10.16 15.52 -3.79
N MET A 357 9.42 14.72 -3.02
CA MET A 357 9.95 13.56 -2.30
C MET A 357 10.61 12.58 -3.27
N TRP A 358 9.92 12.19 -4.34
CA TRP A 358 10.45 11.29 -5.36
C TRP A 358 11.74 11.81 -5.99
N THR A 359 11.74 13.06 -6.47
CA THR A 359 12.86 13.63 -7.22
C THR A 359 14.08 13.96 -6.35
N THR A 360 13.88 14.16 -5.05
CA THR A 360 14.99 14.35 -4.09
C THR A 360 15.89 13.13 -4.05
N PHE A 361 15.33 11.94 -4.12
CA PHE A 361 16.10 10.68 -4.04
C PHE A 361 16.12 9.91 -5.38
N GLY A 362 15.34 10.32 -6.39
CA GLY A 362 15.16 9.64 -7.67
C GLY A 362 14.16 8.48 -7.65
N VAL A 363 13.89 7.88 -6.49
CA VAL A 363 12.71 7.12 -6.10
C VAL A 363 12.37 7.48 -4.67
N GLU A 364 11.11 7.38 -4.28
CA GLU A 364 10.66 7.77 -2.94
C GLU A 364 11.14 6.81 -1.86
N PRO A 365 11.46 7.29 -0.63
CA PRO A 365 11.68 6.42 0.52
C PRO A 365 10.35 5.88 1.07
N GLU A 366 10.39 4.76 1.78
CA GLU A 366 9.22 4.23 2.50
C GLU A 366 8.64 5.28 3.48
N GLU A 367 9.51 6.10 4.11
CA GLU A 367 9.09 7.18 4.99
C GLU A 367 10.17 8.25 5.09
N LEU A 368 9.78 9.53 5.12
CA LEU A 368 10.66 10.67 5.41
C LEU A 368 10.04 11.60 6.45
N ASP A 369 10.89 12.35 7.14
CA ASP A 369 10.49 13.57 7.86
C ASP A 369 10.42 14.74 6.87
N TYR A 370 9.20 15.22 6.57
CA TYR A 370 9.00 16.25 5.55
C TYR A 370 9.44 17.66 5.95
N VAL A 371 9.78 17.89 7.23
CA VAL A 371 10.39 19.14 7.68
C VAL A 371 11.86 19.19 7.33
N THR A 372 12.57 18.11 7.56
CA THR A 372 14.02 18.01 7.28
C THR A 372 14.33 17.43 5.92
N MET A 373 13.36 16.84 5.24
CA MET A 373 13.50 16.07 3.99
C MET A 373 14.52 14.94 4.11
N ARG A 374 14.64 14.32 5.29
CA ARG A 374 15.50 13.17 5.53
C ARG A 374 14.70 11.89 5.64
N PRO A 375 15.16 10.77 5.05
CA PRO A 375 14.50 9.50 5.22
C PRO A 375 14.50 9.07 6.69
N VAL A 376 13.33 8.62 7.16
CA VAL A 376 13.15 7.89 8.42
C VAL A 376 13.33 6.39 8.14
N HIS A 377 12.67 5.91 7.07
CA HIS A 377 12.84 4.58 6.51
C HIS A 377 13.26 4.70 5.06
N ALA A 378 14.55 4.48 4.80
CA ALA A 378 15.19 4.75 3.51
C ALA A 378 14.94 3.69 2.42
N GLY A 379 14.23 2.60 2.72
CA GLY A 379 13.91 1.55 1.75
C GLY A 379 12.97 2.03 0.64
N TYR A 380 12.82 1.21 -0.41
CA TYR A 380 11.81 1.35 -1.45
C TYR A 380 11.46 -0.04 -2.00
N VAL A 381 10.22 -0.47 -1.84
CA VAL A 381 9.79 -1.82 -2.23
C VAL A 381 8.96 -1.84 -3.53
N LEU A 382 9.29 -0.98 -4.49
CA LEU A 382 8.65 -0.90 -5.80
C LEU A 382 7.20 -0.35 -5.76
N ARG A 383 6.94 0.56 -4.85
CA ARG A 383 5.62 1.14 -4.52
C ARG A 383 4.91 1.80 -5.71
N PRO A 384 3.55 1.66 -5.81
CA PRO A 384 2.71 2.22 -6.87
C PRO A 384 2.17 3.62 -6.59
N GLU A 385 2.00 4.05 -5.32
CA GLU A 385 1.04 5.05 -4.87
C GLU A 385 1.29 6.45 -5.47
N ALA A 386 2.57 6.83 -5.66
CA ALA A 386 2.89 8.10 -6.32
C ALA A 386 2.53 8.09 -7.83
N ILE A 387 2.73 6.95 -8.50
CA ILE A 387 2.38 6.77 -9.93
C ILE A 387 0.86 6.67 -10.08
N GLU A 388 0.17 5.97 -9.19
CA GLU A 388 -1.29 5.96 -9.08
C GLU A 388 -1.84 7.37 -9.00
N SER A 389 -1.33 8.19 -8.08
CA SER A 389 -1.78 9.56 -7.89
C SER A 389 -1.55 10.42 -9.14
N ALA A 390 -0.44 10.24 -9.83
CA ALA A 390 -0.20 10.91 -11.11
C ALA A 390 -1.21 10.47 -12.19
N TYR A 391 -1.52 9.16 -12.25
CA TYR A 391 -2.52 8.62 -13.19
C TYR A 391 -3.91 9.17 -12.90
N TYR A 392 -4.40 9.14 -11.66
CA TYR A 392 -5.71 9.65 -11.29
C TYR A 392 -5.85 11.15 -11.59
N LEU A 393 -4.85 11.95 -11.19
CA LEU A 393 -4.86 13.39 -11.46
C LEU A 393 -4.85 13.67 -12.96
N PHE A 394 -4.06 12.95 -13.76
CA PHE A 394 -4.07 13.11 -15.21
C PHE A 394 -5.43 12.74 -15.81
N ARG A 395 -6.04 11.64 -15.42
CA ARG A 395 -7.34 11.19 -15.93
C ARG A 395 -8.49 12.15 -15.58
N LEU A 396 -8.48 12.69 -14.37
CA LEU A 396 -9.55 13.55 -13.85
C LEU A 396 -9.43 15.01 -14.30
N THR A 397 -8.21 15.51 -14.50
CA THR A 397 -8.00 16.93 -14.85
C THR A 397 -7.62 17.17 -16.30
N GLY A 398 -7.09 16.18 -17.00
CA GLY A 398 -6.51 16.32 -18.34
C GLY A 398 -5.17 17.07 -18.38
N GLU A 399 -4.63 17.49 -17.21
CA GLU A 399 -3.43 18.30 -17.15
C GLU A 399 -2.16 17.48 -17.42
N ARG A 400 -1.47 17.80 -18.52
CA ARG A 400 -0.26 17.08 -18.98
C ARG A 400 0.85 17.01 -17.93
N ARG A 401 0.96 17.99 -17.03
CA ARG A 401 1.99 18.00 -15.99
C ARG A 401 2.01 16.73 -15.14
N TYR A 402 0.85 16.13 -14.85
CA TYR A 402 0.77 14.90 -14.06
C TYR A 402 1.31 13.68 -14.82
N ARG A 403 1.02 13.62 -16.14
CA ARG A 403 1.62 12.60 -17.01
C ARG A 403 3.15 12.79 -17.12
N ASP A 404 3.63 14.04 -17.18
CA ASP A 404 5.07 14.35 -17.24
C ASP A 404 5.77 14.01 -15.90
N MET A 405 5.13 14.26 -14.75
CA MET A 405 5.60 13.81 -13.44
C MET A 405 5.69 12.28 -13.39
N GLY A 406 4.63 11.58 -13.80
CA GLY A 406 4.61 10.12 -13.86
C GLY A 406 5.69 9.55 -14.76
N ARG A 407 5.98 10.19 -15.92
CA ARG A 407 7.08 9.77 -16.79
C ARG A 407 8.43 9.81 -16.08
N VAL A 408 8.73 10.90 -15.36
CA VAL A 408 9.98 11.01 -14.59
C VAL A 408 10.05 9.92 -13.52
N MET A 409 8.93 9.65 -12.83
CA MET A 409 8.86 8.61 -11.80
C MET A 409 9.08 7.22 -12.39
N VAL A 410 8.41 6.89 -13.49
CA VAL A 410 8.55 5.59 -14.16
C VAL A 410 9.97 5.40 -14.72
N ASP A 411 10.54 6.41 -15.39
CA ASP A 411 11.88 6.34 -15.94
C ASP A 411 12.92 6.07 -14.84
N SER A 412 12.82 6.77 -13.72
CA SER A 412 13.76 6.59 -12.61
C SER A 412 13.55 5.26 -11.87
N LEU A 413 12.30 4.83 -11.67
CA LEU A 413 12.00 3.51 -11.12
C LEU A 413 12.66 2.41 -11.96
N LEU A 414 12.36 2.37 -13.26
CA LEU A 414 12.90 1.35 -14.16
C LEU A 414 14.43 1.39 -14.22
N HIS A 415 15.04 2.60 -14.10
CA HIS A 415 16.49 2.75 -14.12
C HIS A 415 17.15 2.20 -12.85
N TYR A 416 16.63 2.57 -11.66
CA TYR A 416 17.31 2.27 -10.39
C TYR A 416 17.02 0.87 -9.85
N THR A 417 15.93 0.24 -10.26
CA THR A 417 15.49 -1.04 -9.67
C THR A 417 15.66 -2.23 -10.59
N ARG A 418 16.01 -2.02 -11.88
CA ARG A 418 16.16 -3.11 -12.84
C ARG A 418 17.25 -4.09 -12.45
N ALA A 419 16.89 -5.36 -12.36
CA ALA A 419 17.79 -6.49 -12.11
C ALA A 419 17.89 -7.39 -13.37
N ALA A 420 18.76 -8.40 -13.32
CA ALA A 420 18.91 -9.33 -14.44
C ALA A 420 17.65 -10.15 -14.74
N THR A 421 16.82 -10.41 -13.73
CA THR A 421 15.61 -11.26 -13.81
C THR A 421 14.38 -10.59 -13.24
N GLY A 422 14.16 -9.33 -13.52
CA GLY A 422 13.04 -8.55 -13.02
C GLY A 422 13.51 -7.22 -12.43
N PHE A 423 12.87 -6.80 -11.35
CA PHE A 423 13.17 -5.55 -10.66
C PHE A 423 13.38 -5.85 -9.17
N ALA A 424 14.33 -5.19 -8.55
CA ALA A 424 14.67 -5.40 -7.15
C ALA A 424 14.27 -4.19 -6.32
N ALA A 425 13.67 -4.41 -5.15
CA ALA A 425 13.53 -3.41 -4.13
C ALA A 425 14.89 -2.78 -3.77
N LEU A 426 14.88 -1.62 -3.12
CA LEU A 426 16.09 -0.98 -2.60
C LEU A 426 16.09 -1.02 -1.07
N SER A 427 17.19 -1.41 -0.47
CA SER A 427 17.43 -1.29 0.97
C SER A 427 17.52 0.19 1.38
N SER A 428 17.99 1.04 0.47
CA SER A 428 18.11 2.47 0.70
C SER A 428 18.06 3.26 -0.61
N VAL A 429 17.17 4.24 -0.68
CA VAL A 429 17.08 5.19 -1.79
C VAL A 429 18.29 6.13 -1.86
N VAL A 430 19.09 6.23 -0.79
CA VAL A 430 20.31 7.04 -0.75
C VAL A 430 21.49 6.30 -1.35
N THR A 431 21.72 5.04 -0.96
CA THR A 431 22.85 4.23 -1.42
C THR A 431 22.55 3.44 -2.69
N ARG A 432 21.26 3.26 -3.04
CA ARG A 432 20.78 2.45 -4.16
C ARG A 432 21.12 0.96 -4.03
N GLU A 433 21.36 0.50 -2.83
CA GLU A 433 21.65 -0.91 -2.58
C GLU A 433 20.41 -1.76 -2.87
N PRO A 434 20.48 -2.73 -3.81
CA PRO A 434 19.35 -3.57 -4.15
C PRO A 434 19.03 -4.58 -3.04
N ARG A 435 17.74 -4.88 -2.87
CA ARG A 435 17.23 -5.90 -1.96
C ARG A 435 16.55 -6.99 -2.77
N ASP A 436 16.80 -8.24 -2.42
CA ASP A 436 16.24 -9.40 -3.12
C ASP A 436 14.76 -9.60 -2.80
N GLN A 437 13.93 -8.75 -3.42
CA GLN A 437 12.47 -8.69 -3.21
C GLN A 437 11.81 -8.05 -4.42
N MET A 438 10.76 -8.69 -4.94
CA MET A 438 9.85 -8.16 -5.95
C MET A 438 8.44 -8.64 -5.59
N GLU A 439 7.69 -7.81 -4.90
CA GLU A 439 6.33 -8.10 -4.45
C GLU A 439 5.38 -8.25 -5.66
N SER A 440 4.30 -9.02 -5.48
CA SER A 440 3.30 -9.26 -6.54
C SER A 440 2.65 -7.97 -7.03
N PHE A 441 2.44 -7.00 -6.14
CA PHE A 441 1.86 -5.69 -6.47
C PHE A 441 2.68 -4.89 -7.48
N PHE A 442 3.98 -5.17 -7.64
CA PHE A 442 4.76 -4.49 -8.67
C PHE A 442 4.19 -4.73 -10.08
N LEU A 443 3.74 -5.97 -10.34
CA LEU A 443 3.06 -6.34 -11.59
C LEU A 443 1.57 -5.97 -11.57
N ALA A 444 0.93 -6.11 -10.42
CA ALA A 444 -0.50 -5.84 -10.24
C ALA A 444 -0.84 -4.35 -10.31
N GLU A 445 -0.01 -3.49 -9.69
CA GLU A 445 -0.30 -2.08 -9.47
C GLU A 445 0.70 -1.15 -10.15
N THR A 446 1.98 -1.22 -9.76
CA THR A 446 2.99 -0.23 -10.17
C THR A 446 3.11 -0.17 -11.68
N LEU A 447 3.29 -1.32 -12.33
CA LEU A 447 3.36 -1.40 -13.80
C LEU A 447 2.00 -1.22 -14.47
N LYS A 448 0.89 -1.55 -13.81
CA LYS A 448 -0.46 -1.28 -14.32
C LYS A 448 -0.74 0.21 -14.40
N TYR A 449 -0.56 0.95 -13.28
CA TYR A 449 -0.77 2.39 -13.29
C TYR A 449 0.20 3.12 -14.22
N ALA A 450 1.48 2.69 -14.26
CA ALA A 450 2.45 3.20 -15.23
C ALA A 450 1.99 2.99 -16.67
N PHE A 451 1.51 1.80 -17.01
CA PHE A 451 0.98 1.49 -18.33
C PHE A 451 -0.25 2.33 -18.68
N LEU A 452 -1.24 2.37 -17.78
CA LEU A 452 -2.48 3.12 -18.00
C LEU A 452 -2.27 4.63 -18.10
N LEU A 453 -1.24 5.18 -17.44
CA LEU A 453 -0.85 6.59 -17.55
C LEU A 453 -0.45 6.96 -19.00
N PHE A 454 0.14 6.04 -19.74
CA PHE A 454 0.67 6.27 -21.07
C PHE A 454 -0.16 5.63 -22.19
N ALA A 455 -0.95 4.61 -21.87
CA ALA A 455 -1.81 3.91 -22.81
C ALA A 455 -2.96 4.82 -23.33
N PRO A 456 -3.51 4.52 -24.51
CA PRO A 456 -4.69 5.22 -24.99
C PRO A 456 -5.85 5.14 -23.97
N PRO A 457 -6.63 6.22 -23.75
CA PRO A 457 -7.73 6.23 -22.78
C PRO A 457 -8.76 5.10 -22.96
N ARG A 458 -8.93 4.60 -24.20
CA ARG A 458 -9.82 3.47 -24.50
C ARG A 458 -9.35 2.11 -23.99
N THR A 459 -8.11 1.99 -23.50
CA THR A 459 -7.57 0.75 -22.94
C THR A 459 -8.38 0.31 -21.71
N LEU A 460 -8.79 1.27 -20.89
CA LEU A 460 -9.70 1.06 -19.77
C LEU A 460 -10.62 2.26 -19.63
N ASP A 461 -11.93 2.02 -19.59
CA ASP A 461 -12.90 3.06 -19.26
C ASP A 461 -12.79 3.36 -17.75
N PHE A 462 -12.07 4.45 -17.43
CA PHE A 462 -11.78 4.86 -16.07
C PHE A 462 -13.06 5.19 -15.26
N ASP A 463 -14.12 5.66 -15.92
CA ASP A 463 -15.37 6.03 -15.27
C ASP A 463 -16.29 4.82 -15.02
N ALA A 464 -16.05 3.72 -15.73
CA ALA A 464 -16.80 2.48 -15.59
C ALA A 464 -16.23 1.52 -14.52
N VAL A 465 -15.08 1.86 -13.91
CA VAL A 465 -14.42 1.01 -12.93
C VAL A 465 -14.13 1.74 -11.62
N VAL A 466 -14.03 0.97 -10.56
CA VAL A 466 -13.41 1.36 -9.30
C VAL A 466 -12.25 0.41 -9.05
N PHE A 467 -11.05 0.92 -8.95
CA PHE A 467 -9.90 0.12 -8.54
C PHE A 467 -9.99 -0.18 -7.04
N ASN A 468 -9.73 -1.42 -6.65
CA ASN A 468 -9.50 -1.73 -5.25
C ASN A 468 -8.11 -1.20 -4.81
N THR A 469 -7.68 -1.44 -3.57
CA THR A 469 -6.39 -0.96 -3.09
C THR A 469 -5.19 -1.70 -3.68
N GLU A 470 -5.42 -2.85 -4.35
CA GLU A 470 -4.41 -3.63 -5.11
C GLU A 470 -4.52 -3.38 -6.64
N ALA A 471 -5.15 -2.26 -7.01
CA ALA A 471 -5.37 -1.84 -8.40
C ALA A 471 -6.17 -2.83 -9.28
N HIS A 472 -6.96 -3.73 -8.70
CA HIS A 472 -7.88 -4.57 -9.48
C HIS A 472 -9.09 -3.76 -9.93
N PRO A 473 -9.37 -3.62 -11.24
CA PRO A 473 -10.52 -2.88 -11.73
C PRO A 473 -11.81 -3.66 -11.50
N ILE A 474 -12.69 -3.12 -10.67
CA ILE A 474 -14.01 -3.69 -10.36
C ILE A 474 -15.08 -2.87 -11.07
N ARG A 475 -15.97 -3.54 -11.79
CA ARG A 475 -17.10 -2.94 -12.51
C ARG A 475 -18.40 -3.17 -11.78
N ARG A 476 -19.27 -2.16 -11.82
CA ARG A 476 -20.65 -2.34 -11.43
C ARG A 476 -21.41 -3.05 -12.56
N THR A 477 -21.70 -4.34 -12.37
CA THR A 477 -22.43 -5.20 -13.34
C THR A 477 -23.84 -5.53 -12.86
N TRP A 478 -24.30 -4.94 -11.78
CA TRP A 478 -25.62 -5.07 -11.18
C TRP A 478 -26.39 -3.74 -11.28
N PRO A 479 -27.74 -3.78 -11.18
CA PRO A 479 -28.60 -2.60 -11.22
C PRO A 479 -28.29 -1.53 -10.16
#